data_e0a163ba0ca33875c4291c4765cb62b1
#
_entry.id   e0a163ba0ca33875c4291c4765cb62b1
#
_cell.length_a   1.000
_cell.length_b   1.000
_cell.length_c   1.000
_cell.angle_alpha   90.00
_cell.angle_beta   90.00
_cell.angle_gamma   90.00
#
_symmetry.space_group_name_H-M   'P 1'
#
loop_
_entity.id
_entity.type
_entity.pdbx_description
1 polymer ?
#
loop_
_entity_poly.entity_id
_entity_poly.type
_entity_poly.pdbx_seq_one_letter_code
_entity_poly.pdbx_strand_id
1 'polypeptide(L)'
;MQLTLRIDQGEGPVEVSTNLFTIVSWERKFKRKASDLANGIGIEDLAYLAHQACQQNGVTVPIVMDDFIKKLVLLEVVNNEIDRPTKPVPTDTH
;
A
#
# COMPACT_ATOMS: atom_id res chain seq x y z
N MET A 1 -4.41 11.02 1.51
CA MET A 1 -3.55 10.20 0.67
C MET A 1 -3.48 8.80 1.25
N GLN A 2 -4.09 7.86 0.58
CA GLN A 2 -4.26 6.55 1.13
C GLN A 2 -4.33 5.49 0.04
N LEU A 3 -3.79 4.34 0.32
CA LEU A 3 -3.79 3.21 -0.57
C LEU A 3 -4.27 2.02 0.24
N THR A 4 -5.29 1.34 -0.22
CA THR A 4 -5.78 0.14 0.45
C THR A 4 -5.36 -1.08 -0.35
N LEU A 5 -4.75 -2.03 0.33
CA LEU A 5 -4.18 -3.21 -0.31
C LEU A 5 -4.84 -4.46 0.24
N ARG A 6 -5.04 -5.42 -0.61
CA ARG A 6 -5.50 -6.74 -0.18
C ARG A 6 -4.34 -7.70 -0.34
N ILE A 7 -4.02 -8.39 0.73
CA ILE A 7 -2.91 -9.33 0.71
C ILE A 7 -3.35 -10.65 1.31
N ASP A 8 -2.70 -11.71 0.88
CA ASP A 8 -2.94 -13.04 1.43
C ASP A 8 -1.58 -13.71 1.58
N GLN A 9 -1.24 -14.08 2.80
CA GLN A 9 0.02 -14.76 3.10
C GLN A 9 -0.18 -16.25 3.27
N GLY A 10 -1.29 -16.77 2.76
CA GLY A 10 -1.61 -18.19 2.90
C GLY A 10 -2.57 -18.45 4.05
N GLU A 11 -3.02 -17.42 4.72
CA GLU A 11 -3.95 -17.56 5.85
C GLU A 11 -5.27 -16.86 5.61
N GLY A 12 -5.54 -16.52 4.37
CA GLY A 12 -6.75 -15.81 4.00
C GLY A 12 -6.45 -14.34 3.72
N PRO A 13 -7.29 -13.71 2.90
CA PRO A 13 -7.03 -12.33 2.51
C PRO A 13 -7.36 -11.35 3.63
N VAL A 14 -6.55 -10.31 3.74
CA VAL A 14 -6.82 -9.20 4.65
C VAL A 14 -6.60 -7.92 3.89
N GLU A 15 -7.27 -6.86 4.31
CA GLU A 15 -7.09 -5.55 3.71
C GLU A 15 -6.40 -4.64 4.70
N VAL A 16 -5.40 -3.93 4.23
CA VAL A 16 -4.67 -2.98 5.05
C VAL A 16 -4.56 -1.67 4.29
N SER A 17 -4.53 -0.57 5.02
CA SER A 17 -4.41 0.74 4.41
C SER A 17 -3.11 1.38 4.81
N THR A 18 -2.51 2.09 3.89
CA THR A 18 -1.32 2.87 4.19
C THR A 18 -1.74 4.15 4.89
N ASN A 19 -0.79 4.78 5.55
CA ASN A 19 -1.03 6.12 6.10
C ASN A 19 0.08 7.01 5.54
N LEU A 20 0.06 8.26 5.94
CA LEU A 20 1.04 9.21 5.44
C LEU A 20 2.46 8.77 5.75
N PHE A 21 2.68 8.23 6.94
CA PHE A 21 4.01 7.77 7.31
C PHE A 21 4.51 6.66 6.38
N THR A 22 3.62 5.74 5.99
CA THR A 22 3.97 4.66 5.08
C THR A 22 4.41 5.24 3.73
N ILE A 23 3.67 6.22 3.24
CA ILE A 23 4.00 6.82 1.94
C ILE A 23 5.32 7.58 2.03
N VAL A 24 5.55 8.30 3.11
CA VAL A 24 6.81 9.01 3.29
C VAL A 24 7.99 8.04 3.37
N SER A 25 7.80 6.92 4.06
CA SER A 25 8.84 5.90 4.16
C SER A 25 9.19 5.35 2.80
N TRP A 26 8.17 5.13 1.97
CA TRP A 26 8.38 4.65 0.61
C TRP A 26 9.15 5.69 -0.21
N GLU A 27 8.77 6.97 -0.11
CA GLU A 27 9.47 8.02 -0.85
C GLU A 27 10.94 8.08 -0.48
N ARG A 28 11.23 7.94 0.81
CA ARG A 28 12.61 7.99 1.28
C ARG A 28 13.42 6.80 0.82
N LYS A 29 12.80 5.62 0.87
CA LYS A 29 13.52 4.41 0.54
C LYS A 29 13.80 4.32 -0.95
N PHE A 30 12.83 4.66 -1.78
CA PHE A 30 12.98 4.51 -3.22
C PHE A 30 13.35 5.80 -3.93
N LYS A 31 13.44 6.90 -3.18
CA LYS A 31 13.79 8.21 -3.73
C LYS A 31 12.86 8.62 -4.85
N ARG A 32 11.58 8.47 -4.61
CA ARG A 32 10.55 8.79 -5.57
C ARG A 32 9.49 9.64 -4.90
N LYS A 33 8.59 10.20 -5.69
CA LYS A 33 7.53 11.04 -5.17
C LYS A 33 6.22 10.26 -5.14
N ALA A 34 5.38 10.57 -4.18
CA ALA A 34 4.08 9.91 -4.07
C ALA A 34 3.28 10.05 -5.35
N SER A 35 3.42 11.16 -6.07
CA SER A 35 2.69 11.34 -7.33
C SER A 35 3.08 10.29 -8.37
N ASP A 36 4.23 9.67 -8.25
CA ASP A 36 4.63 8.62 -9.17
C ASP A 36 3.77 7.39 -9.03
N LEU A 37 3.14 7.21 -7.87
CA LEU A 37 2.26 6.06 -7.66
C LEU A 37 1.01 6.14 -8.53
N ALA A 38 0.62 7.32 -8.94
CA ALA A 38 -0.54 7.50 -9.81
C ALA A 38 -0.26 6.98 -11.22
N ASN A 39 0.99 6.88 -11.60
CA ASN A 39 1.35 6.42 -12.93
C ASN A 39 1.58 4.92 -13.00
N GLY A 40 1.36 4.25 -11.91
CA GLY A 40 1.56 2.81 -11.84
C GLY A 40 2.50 2.46 -10.70
N ILE A 41 2.30 1.31 -10.12
CA ILE A 41 3.07 0.88 -8.97
C ILE A 41 3.76 -0.42 -9.33
N GLY A 42 5.08 -0.44 -9.19
CA GLY A 42 5.82 -1.67 -9.42
C GLY A 42 5.55 -2.69 -8.32
N ILE A 43 5.80 -3.93 -8.62
CA ILE A 43 5.55 -5.01 -7.66
C ILE A 43 6.39 -4.85 -6.40
N GLU A 44 7.63 -4.45 -6.55
CA GLU A 44 8.50 -4.26 -5.39
C GLU A 44 8.02 -3.10 -4.52
N ASP A 45 7.58 -2.02 -5.15
CA ASP A 45 7.04 -0.88 -4.42
C ASP A 45 5.79 -1.30 -3.66
N LEU A 46 4.92 -2.05 -4.33
CA LEU A 46 3.67 -2.49 -3.74
C LEU A 46 3.93 -3.42 -2.56
N ALA A 47 4.89 -4.34 -2.70
CA ALA A 47 5.24 -5.24 -1.62
C ALA A 47 5.79 -4.48 -0.41
N TYR A 48 6.59 -3.45 -0.66
CA TYR A 48 7.11 -2.64 0.44
C TYR A 48 5.98 -1.93 1.17
N LEU A 49 5.07 -1.31 0.41
CA LEU A 49 3.94 -0.61 1.01
C LEU A 49 3.07 -1.57 1.82
N ALA A 50 2.84 -2.76 1.28
CA ALA A 50 2.04 -3.77 1.97
C ALA A 50 2.71 -4.21 3.27
N HIS A 51 4.01 -4.42 3.24
CA HIS A 51 4.76 -4.86 4.41
C HIS A 51 4.67 -3.81 5.52
N GLN A 52 4.88 -2.55 5.17
CA GLN A 52 4.80 -1.47 6.14
C GLN A 52 3.38 -1.30 6.66
N ALA A 53 2.40 -1.36 5.77
CA ALA A 53 1.01 -1.21 6.18
C ALA A 53 0.57 -2.32 7.12
N CYS A 54 0.99 -3.55 6.87
CA CYS A 54 0.68 -4.67 7.75
C CYS A 54 1.25 -4.44 9.13
N GLN A 55 2.50 -4.01 9.22
CA GLN A 55 3.11 -3.75 10.51
C GLN A 55 2.38 -2.66 11.27
N GLN A 56 1.93 -1.64 10.57
CA GLN A 56 1.25 -0.53 11.22
C GLN A 56 -0.20 -0.86 11.58
N ASN A 57 -0.78 -1.85 10.92
CA ASN A 57 -2.14 -2.27 11.20
C ASN A 57 -2.20 -3.49 12.12
N GLY A 58 -1.07 -3.90 12.67
CA GLY A 58 -1.06 -5.01 13.62
C GLY A 58 -1.16 -6.39 12.99
N VAL A 59 -0.93 -6.49 11.70
CA VAL A 59 -0.95 -7.79 11.03
C VAL A 59 0.44 -8.39 11.14
N THR A 60 0.50 -9.64 11.58
CA THR A 60 1.79 -10.32 11.75
C THR A 60 2.40 -10.64 10.39
N VAL A 61 3.62 -10.17 10.18
CA VAL A 61 4.35 -10.44 8.95
C VAL A 61 5.81 -10.72 9.28
N PRO A 62 6.53 -11.41 8.40
CA PRO A 62 7.96 -11.60 8.59
C PRO A 62 8.67 -10.25 8.61
N ILE A 63 9.71 -10.13 9.41
CA ILE A 63 10.47 -8.89 9.50
C ILE A 63 11.25 -8.66 8.23
N VAL A 64 11.79 -9.72 7.65
CA VAL A 64 12.58 -9.61 6.44
C VAL A 64 11.65 -9.52 5.23
N MET A 65 11.85 -8.50 4.43
CA MET A 65 11.00 -8.23 3.28
C MET A 65 10.92 -9.41 2.32
N ASP A 66 12.04 -10.06 2.04
CA ASP A 66 12.06 -11.19 1.14
C ASP A 66 11.23 -12.35 1.65
N ASP A 67 11.25 -12.57 2.96
CA ASP A 67 10.44 -13.64 3.56
C ASP A 67 8.96 -13.32 3.44
N PHE A 68 8.61 -12.05 3.60
CA PHE A 68 7.24 -11.60 3.43
C PHE A 68 6.79 -11.86 1.99
N ILE A 69 7.60 -11.47 1.02
CA ILE A 69 7.27 -11.65 -0.39
C ILE A 69 7.08 -13.12 -0.73
N LYS A 70 7.92 -14.00 -0.15
CA LYS A 70 7.81 -15.43 -0.41
C LYS A 70 6.51 -16.02 0.09
N LYS A 71 5.93 -15.42 1.12
CA LYS A 71 4.67 -15.92 1.68
C LYS A 71 3.46 -15.39 0.94
N LEU A 72 3.62 -14.35 0.15
CA LEU A 72 2.48 -13.72 -0.51
C LEU A 72 1.90 -14.61 -1.59
N VAL A 73 0.60 -14.83 -1.50
CA VAL A 73 -0.15 -15.56 -2.52
C VAL A 73 -0.97 -14.56 -3.31
N LEU A 74 -1.33 -13.43 -2.72
CA LEU A 74 -2.12 -12.41 -3.37
C LEU A 74 -1.65 -11.05 -2.91
N LEU A 75 -1.54 -10.12 -3.83
CA LEU A 75 -1.19 -8.74 -3.51
C LEU A 75 -1.84 -7.86 -4.57
N GLU A 76 -2.80 -7.04 -4.15
CA GLU A 76 -3.49 -6.17 -5.10
C GLU A 76 -3.93 -4.87 -4.45
N VAL A 77 -4.11 -3.85 -5.27
CA VAL A 77 -4.61 -2.57 -4.83
C VAL A 77 -6.12 -2.60 -4.93
N VAL A 78 -6.79 -2.38 -3.81
CA VAL A 78 -8.23 -2.37 -3.79
C VAL A 78 -8.76 -0.96 -4.00
N ASN A 79 -8.08 0.02 -3.43
CA ASN A 79 -8.52 1.40 -3.53
C ASN A 79 -7.29 2.29 -3.54
N ASN A 80 -7.18 3.16 -4.53
CA ASN A 80 -6.05 4.05 -4.64
C ASN A 80 -6.53 5.49 -4.67
N GLU A 81 -6.50 6.12 -3.51
CA GLU A 81 -6.91 7.52 -3.39
C GLU A 81 -5.75 8.47 -3.65
N ILE A 82 -4.57 7.96 -3.92
CA ILE A 82 -3.43 8.79 -4.23
C ILE A 82 -3.59 9.45 -5.58
N ASP A 83 -4.29 8.79 -6.51
CA ASP A 83 -4.51 9.32 -7.80
C ASP A 83 -5.47 10.45 -7.80
N ARG A 84 -6.17 10.73 -6.72
CA ARG A 84 -7.17 11.75 -6.68
C ARG A 84 -6.74 12.80 -5.77
N PRO A 85 -5.91 13.64 -6.18
CA PRO A 85 -5.40 14.67 -5.31
C PRO A 85 -6.53 15.54 -4.95
N THR A 86 -6.78 15.85 -3.89
CA THR A 86 -7.70 16.82 -3.47
C THR A 86 -8.99 16.84 -4.04
N LYS A 87 -9.61 15.95 -4.48
CA LYS A 87 -10.80 16.03 -5.03
C LYS A 87 -11.83 16.23 -4.11
N PRO A 88 -12.42 17.24 -4.00
CA PRO A 88 -13.49 17.45 -3.13
C PRO A 88 -14.54 16.62 -3.68
N VAL A 89 -15.11 16.03 -3.13
CA VAL A 89 -16.08 15.26 -3.57
C VAL A 89 -17.19 15.79 -3.96
N PRO A 90 -17.82 15.81 -4.60
CA PRO A 90 -19.00 16.37 -4.89
C PRO A 90 -20.18 15.88 -4.45
N THR A 91 -20.04 15.77 -4.39
CA THR A 91 -20.70 15.61 -4.35
C THR A 91 -21.32 15.57 -4.56
N ASP A 92 -21.57 15.52 -4.81
CA ASP A 92 -22.09 15.47 -5.05
C ASP A 92 -22.63 15.54 -5.17
N THR A 93 -22.98 15.74 -5.19
CA THR A 93 -23.47 15.90 -5.32
C THR A 93 -23.79 16.01 -5.49
N HIS A 94 -24.09 16.16 -5.63
CA HIS A 94 -24.43 16.16 -5.84
C HIS A 94 -24.78 16.03 -5.97
#